data_f06654fcc296b3cd8da4728ce79310b0
#
_entry.id   f06654fcc296b3cd8da4728ce79310b0
#
_cell.length_a   1.000
_cell.length_b   1.000
_cell.length_c   1.000
_cell.angle_alpha   90.00
_cell.angle_beta   90.00
_cell.angle_gamma   90.00
#
_symmetry.space_group_name_H-M   'P 1'
#
loop_
_entity.id
_entity.type
_entity.pdbx_description
1 polymer ?
#
loop_
_entity_poly.entity_id
_entity_poly.type
_entity_poly.pdbx_seq_one_letter_code
_entity_poly.pdbx_strand_id
1 'polypeptide(L)'
;MRSPYNTGVRLIFDIFWQTLRTLWGHKLRSFLTMFGIAWGVFSLLLLVGLGEGFRSGNKRQFDTLGENVMFIWSSRAPVMQGSFTALRQYYLTDRDYQDILQEAPSVGTVAPVIRRNDIRAVSDYFQSSGDLMGVPAMFNKIRYLPIKEGRWLNTMDVAQKRAVIVLGDETQRTLFPGRPAVGSTILLNGVQFEVIGTLQRIGHGDNNTQNLKCFMPFTTMREYFRLTNVGEAPDVISLIEYQPKTRALHQEARQEVHRIIARNHGFDPNNPDSFDEWDTVNTVDQVGKIFDAMDAFLGSVGLVTLGLGAIGIINIMLVAVADRTQEIGLRKALGATNASIMFQFFVEGAFLTLLSGTVGIALAAGLMAMLAGVDLGDGFDPPKLVASTAALAVVSLAIAGVVAGLYPARRAAMLQPVEALRKE
;
A
#
# COMPACT_ATOMS: atom_id res chain seq x y z
N MET A 1 -61.86 -13.93 -6.91
CA MET A 1 -60.93 -12.83 -6.63
C MET A 1 -59.50 -13.34 -6.72
N ARG A 2 -58.79 -13.12 -7.86
CA ARG A 2 -57.38 -13.50 -8.00
C ARG A 2 -56.50 -12.34 -7.52
N SER A 3 -55.64 -12.59 -6.55
CA SER A 3 -54.78 -11.63 -5.91
C SER A 3 -53.92 -10.89 -6.94
N PRO A 4 -53.87 -9.55 -6.93
CA PRO A 4 -53.07 -8.74 -7.88
C PRO A 4 -51.55 -8.94 -7.73
N TYR A 5 -51.06 -9.52 -6.67
CA TYR A 5 -49.65 -9.82 -6.40
C TYR A 5 -49.08 -10.94 -7.30
N ASN A 6 -49.92 -11.81 -7.84
CA ASN A 6 -49.47 -12.95 -8.68
C ASN A 6 -49.22 -12.58 -10.15
N THR A 7 -49.72 -11.42 -10.59
CA THR A 7 -49.54 -10.93 -11.98
C THR A 7 -48.20 -10.29 -12.20
N GLY A 8 -47.67 -9.54 -11.24
CA GLY A 8 -46.36 -8.84 -11.33
C GLY A 8 -45.17 -9.82 -11.35
N VAL A 9 -45.20 -10.83 -10.50
CA VAL A 9 -44.10 -11.83 -10.39
C VAL A 9 -44.06 -12.71 -11.64
N ARG A 10 -45.21 -13.09 -12.22
CA ARG A 10 -45.30 -13.82 -13.47
C ARG A 10 -44.79 -13.00 -14.66
N LEU A 11 -45.12 -11.71 -14.70
CA LEU A 11 -44.65 -10.80 -15.74
C LEU A 11 -43.11 -10.69 -15.75
N ILE A 12 -42.48 -10.55 -14.56
CA ILE A 12 -41.02 -10.49 -14.41
C ILE A 12 -40.37 -11.83 -14.86
N PHE A 13 -40.99 -12.96 -14.50
CA PHE A 13 -40.51 -14.28 -14.85
C PHE A 13 -40.64 -14.54 -16.37
N ASP A 14 -41.73 -14.10 -16.99
CA ASP A 14 -41.92 -14.20 -18.44
C ASP A 14 -40.94 -13.29 -19.18
N ILE A 15 -40.66 -12.07 -18.72
CA ILE A 15 -39.65 -11.17 -19.29
C ILE A 15 -38.26 -11.82 -19.16
N PHE A 16 -37.92 -12.39 -18.00
CA PHE A 16 -36.68 -13.10 -17.79
C PHE A 16 -36.45 -14.25 -18.80
N TRP A 17 -37.48 -15.12 -18.94
CA TRP A 17 -37.40 -16.27 -19.87
C TRP A 17 -37.33 -15.84 -21.32
N GLN A 18 -38.03 -14.77 -21.68
CA GLN A 18 -38.03 -14.18 -23.01
C GLN A 18 -36.66 -13.55 -23.32
N THR A 19 -36.04 -12.83 -22.36
CA THR A 19 -34.70 -12.27 -22.49
C THR A 19 -33.65 -13.37 -22.67
N LEU A 20 -33.75 -14.45 -21.90
CA LEU A 20 -32.83 -15.58 -22.02
C LEU A 20 -32.92 -16.26 -23.42
N ARG A 21 -34.13 -16.43 -23.95
CA ARG A 21 -34.35 -16.95 -25.32
C ARG A 21 -33.73 -16.06 -26.39
N THR A 22 -33.87 -14.76 -26.25
CA THR A 22 -33.30 -13.77 -27.18
C THR A 22 -31.77 -13.79 -27.16
N LEU A 23 -31.18 -13.93 -26.00
CA LEU A 23 -29.72 -14.06 -25.82
C LEU A 23 -29.20 -15.31 -26.57
N TRP A 24 -29.93 -16.42 -26.51
CA TRP A 24 -29.56 -17.66 -27.20
C TRP A 24 -29.73 -17.58 -28.73
N GLY A 25 -30.65 -16.74 -29.22
CA GLY A 25 -30.85 -16.51 -30.65
C GLY A 25 -29.68 -15.78 -31.33
N HIS A 26 -28.97 -14.88 -30.60
CA HIS A 26 -27.87 -14.08 -31.12
C HIS A 26 -26.63 -14.18 -30.22
N LYS A 27 -26.12 -15.39 -30.00
CA LYS A 27 -25.08 -15.74 -29.04
C LYS A 27 -23.83 -14.83 -29.06
N LEU A 28 -23.29 -14.59 -30.27
CA LEU A 28 -22.07 -13.78 -30.41
C LEU A 28 -22.28 -12.30 -30.00
N ARG A 29 -23.46 -11.74 -30.42
CA ARG A 29 -23.80 -10.35 -30.11
C ARG A 29 -24.03 -10.16 -28.61
N SER A 30 -24.79 -11.06 -28.01
CA SER A 30 -25.08 -11.05 -26.56
C SER A 30 -23.83 -11.24 -25.74
N PHE A 31 -22.93 -12.15 -26.13
CA PHE A 31 -21.64 -12.36 -25.48
C PHE A 31 -20.77 -11.11 -25.53
N LEU A 32 -20.58 -10.51 -26.72
CA LEU A 32 -19.72 -9.31 -26.85
C LEU A 32 -20.21 -8.13 -26.02
N THR A 33 -21.52 -7.97 -25.84
CA THR A 33 -22.08 -6.89 -25.05
C THR A 33 -21.91 -7.13 -23.56
N MET A 34 -22.29 -8.31 -23.11
CA MET A 34 -22.14 -8.71 -21.72
C MET A 34 -20.67 -8.67 -21.31
N PHE A 35 -19.78 -9.09 -22.22
CA PHE A 35 -18.34 -9.05 -22.03
C PHE A 35 -17.83 -7.63 -21.79
N GLY A 36 -18.30 -6.63 -22.55
CA GLY A 36 -17.86 -5.23 -22.37
C GLY A 36 -18.12 -4.69 -20.95
N ILE A 37 -19.31 -4.92 -20.40
CA ILE A 37 -19.63 -4.52 -19.03
C ILE A 37 -18.91 -5.41 -17.99
N ALA A 38 -18.94 -6.72 -18.19
CA ALA A 38 -18.27 -7.65 -17.28
C ALA A 38 -16.77 -7.34 -17.20
N TRP A 39 -16.12 -7.05 -18.33
CA TRP A 39 -14.73 -6.61 -18.41
C TRP A 39 -14.50 -5.27 -17.73
N GLY A 40 -15.40 -4.29 -17.92
CA GLY A 40 -15.32 -2.98 -17.27
C GLY A 40 -15.37 -3.09 -15.74
N VAL A 41 -16.32 -3.86 -15.19
CA VAL A 41 -16.43 -4.11 -13.75
C VAL A 41 -15.23 -4.92 -13.24
N PHE A 42 -14.87 -5.97 -13.96
CA PHE A 42 -13.71 -6.81 -13.63
C PHE A 42 -12.42 -5.98 -13.56
N SER A 43 -12.12 -5.20 -14.60
CA SER A 43 -10.90 -4.40 -14.67
C SER A 43 -10.87 -3.31 -13.60
N LEU A 44 -11.99 -2.64 -13.34
CA LEU A 44 -12.09 -1.63 -12.27
C LEU A 44 -11.77 -2.23 -10.90
N LEU A 45 -12.43 -3.32 -10.54
CA LEU A 45 -12.22 -3.98 -9.24
C LEU A 45 -10.82 -4.55 -9.11
N LEU A 46 -10.29 -5.17 -10.16
CA LEU A 46 -8.95 -5.76 -10.14
C LEU A 46 -7.87 -4.68 -10.02
N LEU A 47 -7.94 -3.61 -10.83
CA LEU A 47 -6.94 -2.54 -10.81
C LEU A 47 -6.89 -1.83 -9.46
N VAL A 48 -8.06 -1.48 -8.90
CA VAL A 48 -8.09 -0.83 -7.58
C VAL A 48 -7.71 -1.81 -6.47
N GLY A 49 -8.09 -3.09 -6.59
CA GLY A 49 -7.67 -4.12 -5.63
C GLY A 49 -6.15 -4.37 -5.62
N LEU A 50 -5.51 -4.33 -6.80
CA LEU A 50 -4.04 -4.39 -6.93
C LEU A 50 -3.39 -3.12 -6.38
N GLY A 51 -3.95 -1.94 -6.65
CA GLY A 51 -3.49 -0.67 -6.10
C GLY A 51 -3.50 -0.66 -4.58
N GLU A 52 -4.57 -1.15 -3.96
CA GLU A 52 -4.67 -1.27 -2.50
C GLU A 52 -3.69 -2.32 -1.94
N GLY A 53 -3.47 -3.43 -2.63
CA GLY A 53 -2.46 -4.42 -2.25
C GLY A 53 -1.05 -3.82 -2.25
N PHE A 54 -0.73 -3.00 -3.26
CA PHE A 54 0.54 -2.27 -3.32
C PHE A 54 0.65 -1.20 -2.22
N ARG A 55 -0.42 -0.44 -1.97
CA ARG A 55 -0.50 0.56 -0.91
C ARG A 55 -0.30 -0.07 0.48
N SER A 56 -1.02 -1.14 0.79
CA SER A 56 -0.94 -1.80 2.09
C SER A 56 0.42 -2.49 2.31
N GLY A 57 0.99 -3.10 1.28
CA GLY A 57 2.31 -3.71 1.33
C GLY A 57 3.42 -2.70 1.58
N ASN A 58 3.42 -1.56 0.86
CA ASN A 58 4.37 -0.48 1.09
C ASN A 58 4.19 0.17 2.46
N LYS A 59 2.95 0.43 2.88
CA LYS A 59 2.69 0.97 4.23
C LYS A 59 3.29 0.07 5.31
N ARG A 60 3.07 -1.24 5.22
CA ARG A 60 3.63 -2.20 6.17
C ARG A 60 5.17 -2.16 6.19
N GLN A 61 5.81 -1.94 5.05
CA GLN A 61 7.26 -1.79 4.97
C GLN A 61 7.74 -0.53 5.71
N PHE A 62 7.02 0.60 5.59
CA PHE A 62 7.32 1.81 6.37
C PHE A 62 7.04 1.62 7.86
N ASP A 63 5.99 0.92 8.25
CA ASP A 63 5.66 0.66 9.66
C ASP A 63 6.77 -0.13 10.37
N THR A 64 7.57 -0.95 9.64
CA THR A 64 8.73 -1.65 10.21
C THR A 64 9.88 -0.73 10.58
N LEU A 65 9.96 0.46 9.97
CA LEU A 65 10.97 1.46 10.30
C LEU A 65 10.65 2.22 11.61
N GLY A 66 9.43 2.12 12.11
CA GLY A 66 8.91 2.89 13.23
C GLY A 66 8.10 4.10 12.76
N GLU A 67 7.18 4.55 13.61
CA GLU A 67 6.30 5.67 13.29
C GLU A 67 7.02 7.01 13.38
N ASN A 68 6.90 7.82 12.32
CA ASN A 68 7.40 9.20 12.26
C ASN A 68 8.91 9.35 12.60
N VAL A 69 9.73 8.38 12.25
CA VAL A 69 11.17 8.41 12.52
C VAL A 69 11.88 9.27 11.47
N MET A 70 12.78 10.12 11.91
CA MET A 70 13.67 10.89 11.07
C MET A 70 15.11 10.44 11.30
N PHE A 71 15.86 10.37 10.21
CA PHE A 71 17.26 9.94 10.21
C PHE A 71 18.12 11.08 9.73
N ILE A 72 19.21 11.33 10.43
CA ILE A 72 20.21 12.29 9.99
C ILE A 72 21.60 11.66 10.09
N TRP A 73 22.36 11.79 9.02
CA TRP A 73 23.72 11.25 8.90
C TRP A 73 24.76 12.37 8.86
N SER A 74 25.99 11.97 9.07
CA SER A 74 27.14 12.83 8.79
C SER A 74 27.17 13.23 7.32
N SER A 75 27.44 14.49 7.01
CA SER A 75 27.36 15.02 5.65
C SER A 75 28.47 16.03 5.34
N ARG A 76 28.29 16.82 4.32
CA ARG A 76 29.19 17.88 3.90
C ARG A 76 28.47 19.21 3.91
N ALA A 77 29.09 20.22 4.49
CA ALA A 77 28.55 21.57 4.50
C ALA A 77 29.48 22.55 3.77
N PRO A 78 28.93 23.57 3.10
CA PRO A 78 29.74 24.63 2.50
C PRO A 78 30.59 25.33 3.54
N VAL A 79 31.86 25.58 3.21
CA VAL A 79 32.78 26.35 4.06
C VAL A 79 32.40 27.82 4.12
N MET A 80 31.82 28.34 3.03
CA MET A 80 31.30 29.71 2.93
C MET A 80 29.87 29.66 2.39
N GLN A 81 29.03 30.55 2.89
CA GLN A 81 27.64 30.67 2.44
C GLN A 81 27.57 30.90 0.92
N GLY A 82 26.83 30.07 0.21
CA GLY A 82 26.70 30.12 -1.23
C GLY A 82 27.84 29.48 -2.07
N SER A 83 28.82 28.82 -1.43
CA SER A 83 29.90 28.12 -2.14
C SER A 83 29.53 26.67 -2.41
N PHE A 84 29.42 26.29 -3.67
CA PHE A 84 29.23 24.90 -4.10
C PHE A 84 30.55 24.12 -4.30
N THR A 85 31.67 24.79 -4.25
CA THR A 85 33.00 24.20 -4.60
C THR A 85 33.85 23.83 -3.41
N ALA A 86 33.60 24.44 -2.21
CA ALA A 86 34.34 24.17 -1.00
C ALA A 86 33.42 23.55 0.05
N LEU A 87 33.27 22.22 0.00
CA LEU A 87 32.51 21.44 0.96
C LEU A 87 33.44 20.85 2.02
N ARG A 88 33.11 21.05 3.29
CA ARG A 88 33.80 20.45 4.43
C ARG A 88 32.97 19.30 4.98
N GLN A 89 33.58 18.12 5.09
CA GLN A 89 32.97 16.99 5.78
C GLN A 89 32.80 17.33 7.28
N TYR A 90 31.61 17.06 7.82
CA TYR A 90 31.39 17.06 9.26
C TYR A 90 30.85 15.70 9.72
N TYR A 91 31.08 15.35 10.94
CA TYR A 91 30.69 14.09 11.51
C TYR A 91 29.82 14.35 12.74
N LEU A 92 28.68 13.68 12.81
CA LEU A 92 27.83 13.74 13.99
C LEU A 92 28.56 13.20 15.21
N THR A 93 28.38 13.85 16.35
CA THR A 93 29.05 13.55 17.60
C THR A 93 28.05 13.29 18.73
N ASP A 94 28.55 12.72 19.82
CA ASP A 94 27.76 12.57 21.05
C ASP A 94 27.26 13.92 21.57
N ARG A 95 28.03 15.01 21.35
CA ARG A 95 27.61 16.36 21.68
C ARG A 95 26.34 16.77 20.96
N ASP A 96 26.24 16.49 19.67
CA ASP A 96 25.02 16.79 18.88
C ASP A 96 23.81 16.08 19.47
N TYR A 97 23.98 14.80 19.82
CA TYR A 97 22.94 14.03 20.49
C TYR A 97 22.50 14.63 21.82
N GLN A 98 23.46 15.01 22.67
CA GLN A 98 23.18 15.60 24.00
C GLN A 98 22.49 16.96 23.88
N ASP A 99 22.97 17.81 22.96
CA ASP A 99 22.38 19.12 22.73
C ASP A 99 20.94 19.00 22.15
N ILE A 100 20.67 18.02 21.23
CA ILE A 100 19.32 17.76 20.76
C ILE A 100 18.41 17.28 21.89
N LEU A 101 18.90 16.39 22.75
CA LEU A 101 18.13 15.88 23.88
C LEU A 101 17.72 17.00 24.87
N GLN A 102 18.56 18.01 25.01
CA GLN A 102 18.35 19.12 25.99
C GLN A 102 17.62 20.33 25.39
N GLU A 103 17.90 20.67 24.13
CA GLU A 103 17.51 21.93 23.53
C GLU A 103 16.42 21.81 22.44
N ALA A 104 15.98 20.58 22.05
CA ALA A 104 14.96 20.39 21.05
C ALA A 104 13.60 19.99 21.67
N PRO A 105 12.77 20.96 22.12
CA PRO A 105 11.52 20.67 22.81
C PRO A 105 10.47 19.97 21.94
N SER A 106 10.52 20.11 20.61
CA SER A 106 9.60 19.44 19.67
C SER A 106 9.98 17.99 19.39
N VAL A 107 11.22 17.58 19.74
CA VAL A 107 11.68 16.20 19.66
C VAL A 107 11.15 15.41 20.86
N GLY A 108 10.51 14.29 20.60
CA GLY A 108 9.97 13.39 21.61
C GLY A 108 10.98 12.34 22.06
N THR A 109 11.67 11.75 21.09
CA THR A 109 12.65 10.69 21.34
C THR A 109 13.83 10.88 20.39
N VAL A 110 15.04 10.69 20.88
CA VAL A 110 16.27 10.76 20.08
C VAL A 110 17.21 9.62 20.47
N ALA A 111 17.87 9.00 19.51
CA ALA A 111 18.80 7.91 19.72
C ALA A 111 20.06 8.09 18.86
N PRO A 112 21.25 8.09 19.45
CA PRO A 112 22.50 7.99 18.72
C PRO A 112 22.71 6.54 18.28
N VAL A 113 23.23 6.34 17.08
CA VAL A 113 23.53 5.03 16.54
C VAL A 113 24.95 4.98 16.00
N ILE A 114 25.70 3.96 16.41
CA ILE A 114 26.97 3.59 15.79
C ILE A 114 26.74 2.33 14.98
N ARG A 115 27.03 2.37 13.67
CA ARG A 115 26.85 1.23 12.77
C ARG A 115 28.19 0.77 12.22
N ARG A 116 28.43 -0.55 12.26
CA ARG A 116 29.59 -1.23 11.68
C ARG A 116 29.12 -2.45 10.89
N ASN A 117 29.51 -2.55 9.63
CA ASN A 117 29.20 -3.68 8.74
C ASN A 117 30.43 -4.55 8.42
N ASP A 118 31.58 -4.19 9.00
CA ASP A 118 32.87 -4.85 8.81
C ASP A 118 33.23 -5.79 9.99
N ILE A 119 32.30 -6.02 10.92
CA ILE A 119 32.52 -6.89 12.07
C ILE A 119 32.16 -8.33 11.74
N ARG A 120 33.10 -9.23 11.93
CA ARG A 120 32.90 -10.67 11.76
C ARG A 120 32.34 -11.25 13.05
N ALA A 121 31.18 -11.89 12.94
CA ALA A 121 30.54 -12.64 14.00
C ALA A 121 30.82 -14.14 13.83
N VAL A 122 31.30 -14.80 14.87
CA VAL A 122 31.64 -16.22 14.86
C VAL A 122 30.95 -16.90 16.07
N SER A 123 30.19 -17.93 15.83
CA SER A 123 29.68 -18.86 16.85
C SER A 123 30.55 -20.12 16.88
N ASP A 124 30.26 -21.01 17.78
CA ASP A 124 30.93 -22.35 17.83
C ASP A 124 30.68 -23.19 16.56
N TYR A 125 29.71 -22.78 15.71
CA TYR A 125 29.26 -23.57 14.58
C TYR A 125 29.55 -22.90 13.24
N PHE A 126 29.21 -21.60 13.11
CA PHE A 126 29.26 -20.86 11.85
C PHE A 126 29.70 -19.42 12.05
N GLN A 127 29.96 -18.76 10.95
CA GLN A 127 30.36 -17.36 10.91
C GLN A 127 29.42 -16.55 10.01
N SER A 128 29.26 -15.27 10.32
CA SER A 128 28.52 -14.30 9.55
C SER A 128 29.24 -12.96 9.54
N SER A 129 29.14 -12.19 8.48
CA SER A 129 29.47 -10.77 8.51
C SER A 129 28.23 -10.03 8.99
N GLY A 130 28.25 -9.53 10.22
CA GLY A 130 27.08 -8.89 10.83
C GLY A 130 27.00 -7.40 10.54
N ASP A 131 25.77 -6.88 10.34
CA ASP A 131 25.47 -5.46 10.41
C ASP A 131 25.20 -5.10 11.87
N LEU A 132 26.23 -4.57 12.54
CA LEU A 132 26.22 -4.33 13.98
C LEU A 132 25.81 -2.91 14.29
N MET A 133 24.83 -2.74 15.18
CA MET A 133 24.32 -1.46 15.62
C MET A 133 24.48 -1.29 17.13
N GLY A 134 25.24 -0.28 17.55
CA GLY A 134 25.30 0.18 18.92
C GLY A 134 24.19 1.19 19.20
N VAL A 135 23.25 0.84 20.10
CA VAL A 135 22.02 1.61 20.31
C VAL A 135 21.72 1.80 21.81
N PRO A 136 20.99 2.86 22.21
CA PRO A 136 20.50 3.01 23.57
C PRO A 136 19.38 2.02 23.88
N ALA A 137 19.14 1.76 25.17
CA ALA A 137 18.12 0.79 25.61
C ALA A 137 16.72 1.09 25.09
N MET A 138 16.38 2.37 24.92
CA MET A 138 15.06 2.82 24.45
C MET A 138 14.85 2.68 22.93
N PHE A 139 15.83 2.22 22.18
CA PHE A 139 15.80 2.17 20.73
C PHE A 139 14.63 1.33 20.16
N ASN A 140 14.21 0.28 20.88
CA ASN A 140 13.04 -0.52 20.51
C ASN A 140 11.69 0.22 20.62
N LYS A 141 11.67 1.43 21.22
CA LYS A 141 10.49 2.30 21.21
C LYS A 141 10.41 3.16 19.96
N ILE A 142 11.57 3.44 19.33
CA ILE A 142 11.66 4.18 18.07
C ILE A 142 11.43 3.26 16.89
N ARG A 143 12.00 2.04 16.96
CA ARG A 143 11.96 1.04 15.91
C ARG A 143 11.05 -0.12 16.30
N TYR A 144 10.31 -0.64 15.34
CA TYR A 144 9.55 -1.88 15.52
C TYR A 144 10.52 -3.07 15.48
N LEU A 145 10.91 -3.57 16.66
CA LEU A 145 11.87 -4.66 16.85
C LEU A 145 11.26 -5.74 17.77
N PRO A 146 10.33 -6.56 17.28
CA PRO A 146 9.67 -7.57 18.09
C PRO A 146 10.66 -8.67 18.49
N ILE A 147 10.70 -8.97 19.80
CA ILE A 147 11.53 -10.04 20.34
C ILE A 147 10.86 -11.38 20.10
N LYS A 148 11.64 -12.36 19.61
CA LYS A 148 11.22 -13.76 19.44
C LYS A 148 11.51 -14.57 20.68
N GLU A 149 12.75 -14.49 21.17
CA GLU A 149 13.23 -15.21 22.34
C GLU A 149 14.14 -14.30 23.16
N GLY A 150 14.17 -14.50 24.50
CA GLY A 150 15.00 -13.71 25.37
C GLY A 150 14.47 -12.32 25.68
N ARG A 151 15.35 -11.32 25.72
CA ARG A 151 15.00 -9.92 26.07
C ARG A 151 15.74 -8.91 25.21
N TRP A 152 15.21 -7.68 25.18
CA TRP A 152 15.88 -6.51 24.63
C TRP A 152 16.92 -5.94 25.61
N LEU A 153 17.78 -5.06 25.11
CA LEU A 153 18.73 -4.27 25.89
C LEU A 153 18.01 -3.45 26.98
N ASN A 154 18.60 -3.35 28.14
CA ASN A 154 18.09 -2.51 29.22
C ASN A 154 19.08 -1.41 29.60
N THR A 155 18.66 -0.47 30.50
CA THR A 155 19.48 0.64 30.92
C THR A 155 20.73 0.19 31.68
N MET A 156 20.69 -0.94 32.40
CA MET A 156 21.84 -1.50 33.08
C MET A 156 22.89 -2.07 32.12
N ASP A 157 22.46 -2.69 31.03
CA ASP A 157 23.39 -3.19 29.99
C ASP A 157 24.18 -2.02 29.38
N VAL A 158 23.50 -0.88 29.13
CA VAL A 158 24.14 0.35 28.64
C VAL A 158 25.04 0.99 29.67
N ALA A 159 24.57 1.15 30.93
CA ALA A 159 25.34 1.82 31.99
C ALA A 159 26.60 1.04 32.41
N GLN A 160 26.50 -0.29 32.46
CA GLN A 160 27.60 -1.18 32.83
C GLN A 160 28.45 -1.61 31.63
N LYS A 161 28.16 -1.14 30.42
CA LYS A 161 28.85 -1.52 29.18
C LYS A 161 28.93 -3.05 28.99
N ARG A 162 27.85 -3.75 29.27
CA ARG A 162 27.83 -5.21 29.23
C ARG A 162 28.09 -5.73 27.80
N ALA A 163 28.91 -6.78 27.71
CA ALA A 163 29.15 -7.46 26.42
C ALA A 163 27.99 -8.39 26.07
N VAL A 164 26.85 -7.81 25.72
CA VAL A 164 25.60 -8.50 25.36
C VAL A 164 25.14 -8.07 23.99
N ILE A 165 24.42 -8.98 23.29
CA ILE A 165 23.94 -8.74 21.94
C ILE A 165 22.54 -9.35 21.71
N VAL A 166 21.74 -8.67 20.90
CA VAL A 166 20.47 -9.14 20.36
C VAL A 166 20.65 -9.40 18.85
N LEU A 167 20.33 -10.60 18.39
CA LEU A 167 20.52 -11.03 17.00
C LEU A 167 19.26 -10.83 16.18
N GLY A 168 19.40 -10.36 14.94
CA GLY A 168 18.35 -10.42 13.93
C GLY A 168 18.07 -11.86 13.50
N ASP A 169 16.86 -12.12 12.96
CA ASP A 169 16.40 -13.48 12.63
C ASP A 169 17.35 -14.20 11.65
N GLU A 170 17.83 -13.54 10.63
CA GLU A 170 18.70 -14.15 9.62
C GLU A 170 20.10 -14.42 10.16
N THR A 171 20.66 -13.49 10.93
CA THR A 171 21.94 -13.71 11.62
C THR A 171 21.83 -14.85 12.64
N GLN A 172 20.70 -14.93 13.38
CA GLN A 172 20.46 -16.04 14.30
C GLN A 172 20.41 -17.39 13.57
N ARG A 173 19.71 -17.47 12.43
CA ARG A 173 19.64 -18.70 11.63
C ARG A 173 20.99 -19.11 11.05
N THR A 174 21.78 -18.12 10.63
CA THR A 174 23.11 -18.36 10.07
C THR A 174 24.09 -18.85 11.14
N LEU A 175 24.12 -18.20 12.31
CA LEU A 175 25.06 -18.56 13.37
C LEU A 175 24.64 -19.79 14.17
N PHE A 176 23.34 -20.05 14.34
CA PHE A 176 22.77 -21.13 15.17
C PHE A 176 21.66 -21.90 14.43
N PRO A 177 21.95 -22.58 13.30
CA PRO A 177 20.93 -23.31 12.53
C PRO A 177 20.27 -24.41 13.36
N GLY A 178 18.96 -24.24 13.62
CA GLY A 178 18.14 -25.19 14.38
C GLY A 178 18.50 -25.33 15.86
N ARG A 179 19.25 -24.37 16.43
CA ARG A 179 19.72 -24.40 17.83
C ARG A 179 19.30 -23.16 18.59
N PRO A 180 19.12 -23.22 19.91
CA PRO A 180 18.86 -22.04 20.73
C PRO A 180 20.07 -21.11 20.70
N ALA A 181 19.84 -19.83 20.42
CA ALA A 181 20.88 -18.82 20.38
C ALA A 181 20.98 -18.07 21.72
N VAL A 182 19.86 -17.89 22.42
CA VAL A 182 19.82 -17.15 23.70
C VAL A 182 20.59 -17.90 24.79
N GLY A 183 21.47 -17.19 25.49
CA GLY A 183 22.40 -17.75 26.47
C GLY A 183 23.70 -18.32 25.89
N SER A 184 23.81 -18.40 24.56
CA SER A 184 25.05 -18.78 23.88
C SER A 184 25.99 -17.59 23.76
N THR A 185 27.26 -17.87 23.48
CA THR A 185 28.30 -16.87 23.29
C THR A 185 28.71 -16.80 21.82
N ILE A 186 28.99 -15.59 21.33
CA ILE A 186 29.59 -15.35 20.02
C ILE A 186 30.84 -14.48 20.15
N LEU A 187 31.75 -14.61 19.20
CA LEU A 187 32.91 -13.76 19.08
C LEU A 187 32.66 -12.70 17.98
N LEU A 188 32.80 -11.45 18.36
CA LEU A 188 32.76 -10.32 17.41
C LEU A 188 34.20 -9.77 17.28
N ASN A 189 34.82 -10.01 16.13
CA ASN A 189 36.25 -9.67 15.93
C ASN A 189 37.16 -10.15 17.08
N GLY A 190 36.87 -11.34 17.66
CA GLY A 190 37.63 -11.92 18.77
C GLY A 190 37.19 -11.51 20.18
N VAL A 191 36.25 -10.59 20.34
CA VAL A 191 35.67 -10.21 21.63
C VAL A 191 34.41 -11.01 21.90
N GLN A 192 34.29 -11.54 23.11
CA GLN A 192 33.17 -12.42 23.51
C GLN A 192 31.94 -11.63 23.92
N PHE A 193 30.77 -12.02 23.35
CA PHE A 193 29.47 -11.45 23.66
C PHE A 193 28.45 -12.52 23.98
N GLU A 194 27.61 -12.30 24.98
CA GLU A 194 26.48 -13.14 25.33
C GLU A 194 25.26 -12.77 24.51
N VAL A 195 24.61 -13.73 23.86
CA VAL A 195 23.35 -13.52 23.16
C VAL A 195 22.21 -13.51 24.17
N ILE A 196 21.59 -12.35 24.39
CA ILE A 196 20.50 -12.15 25.36
C ILE A 196 19.10 -12.16 24.73
N GLY A 197 19.00 -12.10 23.42
CA GLY A 197 17.73 -12.15 22.72
C GLY A 197 17.88 -12.31 21.20
N THR A 198 16.78 -12.70 20.58
CA THR A 198 16.66 -12.79 19.13
C THR A 198 15.40 -12.06 18.67
N LEU A 199 15.44 -11.45 17.48
CA LEU A 199 14.30 -10.77 16.90
C LEU A 199 13.41 -11.71 16.08
N GLN A 200 12.14 -11.37 15.97
CA GLN A 200 11.25 -11.99 14.99
C GLN A 200 11.63 -11.54 13.59
N ARG A 201 11.39 -12.41 12.61
CA ARG A 201 11.55 -12.03 11.20
C ARG A 201 10.59 -10.90 10.84
N ILE A 202 11.12 -9.87 10.22
CA ILE A 202 10.37 -8.71 9.75
C ILE A 202 10.30 -8.76 8.23
N GLY A 203 9.08 -8.61 7.68
CA GLY A 203 8.84 -8.65 6.23
C GLY A 203 8.75 -10.06 5.64
N HIS A 204 8.42 -10.12 4.36
CA HIS A 204 8.36 -11.33 3.54
C HIS A 204 9.53 -11.26 2.53
N GLY A 205 10.30 -12.30 2.41
CA GLY A 205 11.43 -12.36 1.49
C GLY A 205 12.79 -12.42 2.21
N ASP A 206 13.82 -12.86 1.48
CA ASP A 206 15.16 -13.09 2.03
C ASP A 206 16.04 -11.82 1.99
N ASN A 207 15.56 -10.73 1.40
CA ASN A 207 16.35 -9.50 1.19
C ASN A 207 16.09 -8.38 2.21
N ASN A 208 15.36 -8.63 3.30
CA ASN A 208 15.13 -7.60 4.30
C ASN A 208 16.36 -7.41 5.18
N THR A 209 17.15 -6.37 4.89
CA THR A 209 18.38 -6.02 5.63
C THR A 209 18.17 -5.83 7.13
N GLN A 210 16.93 -5.61 7.59
CA GLN A 210 16.62 -5.50 9.01
C GLN A 210 16.86 -6.83 9.75
N ASN A 211 16.65 -7.97 9.09
CA ASN A 211 16.83 -9.30 9.66
C ASN A 211 18.32 -9.67 9.84
N LEU A 212 19.23 -8.97 9.16
CA LEU A 212 20.70 -9.14 9.30
C LEU A 212 21.27 -8.31 10.47
N LYS A 213 20.54 -7.32 10.97
CA LYS A 213 21.03 -6.40 11.99
C LYS A 213 21.15 -7.07 13.36
N CYS A 214 22.24 -6.76 14.03
CA CYS A 214 22.50 -7.14 15.42
C CYS A 214 22.62 -5.90 16.27
N PHE A 215 22.13 -5.95 17.50
CA PHE A 215 22.05 -4.79 18.38
C PHE A 215 22.81 -5.05 19.67
N MET A 216 23.65 -4.08 20.04
CA MET A 216 24.38 -4.08 21.31
C MET A 216 24.26 -2.74 22.01
N PRO A 217 24.62 -2.62 23.30
CA PRO A 217 24.61 -1.34 23.98
C PRO A 217 25.53 -0.32 23.28
N PHE A 218 25.04 0.91 23.10
CA PHE A 218 25.78 2.00 22.47
C PHE A 218 27.15 2.25 23.14
N THR A 219 27.19 2.18 24.46
CA THR A 219 28.41 2.38 25.24
C THR A 219 29.42 1.24 25.03
N THR A 220 28.96 0.02 24.89
CA THR A 220 29.77 -1.16 24.58
C THR A 220 30.34 -1.09 23.16
N MET A 221 29.51 -0.69 22.21
CA MET A 221 29.94 -0.48 20.82
C MET A 221 31.06 0.58 20.75
N ARG A 222 30.89 1.68 21.46
CA ARG A 222 31.87 2.77 21.52
C ARG A 222 33.19 2.33 22.15
N GLU A 223 33.17 1.40 23.07
CA GLU A 223 34.38 0.89 23.73
C GLU A 223 35.16 -0.10 22.85
N TYR A 224 34.49 -1.07 22.26
CA TYR A 224 35.13 -2.17 21.51
C TYR A 224 35.24 -1.93 20.01
N PHE A 225 34.32 -1.17 19.41
CA PHE A 225 34.19 -1.06 17.95
C PHE A 225 34.05 0.40 17.49
N ARG A 226 34.97 1.27 17.95
CA ARG A 226 34.99 2.68 17.53
C ARG A 226 35.07 2.83 16.02
N LEU A 227 34.52 3.94 15.51
CA LEU A 227 34.65 4.35 14.11
C LEU A 227 36.07 4.90 13.91
N THR A 228 37.01 4.06 13.48
CA THR A 228 38.43 4.40 13.37
C THR A 228 38.83 5.16 12.10
N ASN A 229 37.99 5.11 11.06
CA ASN A 229 38.26 5.70 9.74
C ASN A 229 37.53 7.03 9.51
N VAL A 230 36.90 7.59 10.51
CA VAL A 230 35.95 8.68 10.36
C VAL A 230 36.32 9.80 11.33
N GLY A 231 37.12 10.74 10.85
CA GLY A 231 37.54 11.91 11.64
C GLY A 231 38.45 11.57 12.85
N GLU A 232 39.11 12.56 13.40
CA GLU A 232 39.98 12.41 14.56
C GLU A 232 39.23 12.42 15.93
N ALA A 233 37.92 12.68 15.91
CA ALA A 233 37.12 12.80 17.13
C ALA A 233 36.72 11.42 17.68
N PRO A 234 36.97 11.14 18.98
CA PRO A 234 36.69 9.83 19.59
C PRO A 234 35.20 9.58 19.85
N ASP A 235 34.34 10.56 19.68
CA ASP A 235 32.93 10.60 20.03
C ASP A 235 32.00 10.64 18.79
N VAL A 236 32.54 10.31 17.62
CA VAL A 236 31.80 10.25 16.37
C VAL A 236 30.72 9.15 16.43
N ILE A 237 29.53 9.48 15.92
CA ILE A 237 28.40 8.57 15.75
C ILE A 237 28.02 8.47 14.27
N SER A 238 27.41 7.36 13.85
CA SER A 238 27.08 7.14 12.44
C SER A 238 25.87 7.93 12.00
N LEU A 239 24.83 7.96 12.85
CA LEU A 239 23.59 8.68 12.59
C LEU A 239 22.86 8.96 13.91
N ILE A 240 21.95 9.92 13.86
CA ILE A 240 20.96 10.18 14.91
C ILE A 240 19.58 9.83 14.34
N GLU A 241 18.85 9.00 15.07
CA GLU A 241 17.44 8.73 14.82
C GLU A 241 16.61 9.51 15.84
N TYR A 242 15.59 10.24 15.34
CA TYR A 242 14.74 11.01 16.24
C TYR A 242 13.27 10.98 15.78
N GLN A 243 12.38 11.18 16.73
CA GLN A 243 10.95 11.26 16.50
C GLN A 243 10.41 12.58 17.06
N PRO A 244 9.53 13.29 16.35
CA PRO A 244 8.83 14.43 16.92
C PRO A 244 7.86 13.95 18.02
N LYS A 245 7.51 14.80 18.95
CA LYS A 245 6.49 14.50 19.98
C LYS A 245 5.14 14.16 19.39
N THR A 246 4.77 14.83 18.32
CA THR A 246 3.58 14.56 17.51
C THR A 246 3.89 14.73 16.03
N ARG A 247 3.15 14.07 15.16
CA ARG A 247 3.31 14.22 13.71
C ARG A 247 3.18 15.69 13.25
N ALA A 248 2.36 16.49 13.90
CA ALA A 248 2.18 17.90 13.57
C ALA A 248 3.46 18.75 13.82
N LEU A 249 4.29 18.35 14.79
CA LEU A 249 5.54 19.04 15.17
C LEU A 249 6.77 18.57 14.36
N HIS A 250 6.60 17.71 13.35
CA HIS A 250 7.76 17.14 12.65
C HIS A 250 8.65 18.19 11.98
N GLN A 251 8.06 19.24 11.38
CA GLN A 251 8.84 20.33 10.76
C GLN A 251 9.57 21.18 11.80
N GLU A 252 8.96 21.45 12.93
CA GLU A 252 9.59 22.17 14.03
C GLU A 252 10.75 21.37 14.62
N ALA A 253 10.52 20.08 14.90
CA ALA A 253 11.57 19.17 15.39
C ALA A 253 12.75 19.10 14.41
N ARG A 254 12.48 19.01 13.11
CA ARG A 254 13.52 19.05 12.07
C ARG A 254 14.32 20.34 12.10
N GLN A 255 13.67 21.48 12.17
CA GLN A 255 14.34 22.79 12.22
C GLN A 255 15.16 22.96 13.49
N GLU A 256 14.69 22.48 14.63
CA GLU A 256 15.43 22.49 15.88
C GLU A 256 16.72 21.66 15.78
N VAL A 257 16.61 20.43 15.25
CA VAL A 257 17.75 19.53 15.04
C VAL A 257 18.77 20.16 14.06
N HIS A 258 18.30 20.70 12.93
CA HIS A 258 19.16 21.39 11.96
C HIS A 258 19.91 22.57 12.60
N ARG A 259 19.22 23.39 13.40
CA ARG A 259 19.81 24.55 14.06
C ARG A 259 20.91 24.14 15.05
N ILE A 260 20.68 23.07 15.82
CA ILE A 260 21.64 22.56 16.80
C ILE A 260 22.89 22.03 16.10
N ILE A 261 22.71 21.13 15.08
CA ILE A 261 23.84 20.57 14.36
C ILE A 261 24.63 21.66 13.63
N ALA A 262 23.93 22.56 12.93
CA ALA A 262 24.57 23.65 12.21
C ALA A 262 25.38 24.59 13.14
N ARG A 263 24.85 24.88 14.34
CA ARG A 263 25.54 25.62 15.36
C ARG A 263 26.83 24.92 15.82
N ASN A 264 26.74 23.61 16.08
CA ASN A 264 27.87 22.83 16.60
C ASN A 264 28.98 22.65 15.55
N HIS A 265 28.63 22.61 14.29
CA HIS A 265 29.56 22.38 13.18
C HIS A 265 29.88 23.65 12.36
N GLY A 266 29.26 24.80 12.69
CA GLY A 266 29.60 26.11 12.12
C GLY A 266 29.21 26.31 10.68
N PHE A 267 27.96 25.96 10.31
CA PHE A 267 27.39 26.21 8.99
C PHE A 267 25.96 26.77 9.06
N ASP A 268 25.38 27.14 7.92
CA ASP A 268 24.05 27.72 7.85
C ASP A 268 22.96 26.65 8.01
N PRO A 269 22.08 26.73 9.03
CA PRO A 269 20.98 25.77 9.23
C PRO A 269 19.91 25.80 8.15
N ASN A 270 19.83 26.85 7.33
CA ASN A 270 18.82 27.00 6.27
C ASN A 270 19.26 26.39 4.93
N ASN A 271 20.50 25.93 4.82
CA ASN A 271 20.97 25.27 3.61
C ASN A 271 20.61 23.77 3.65
N PRO A 272 19.62 23.32 2.87
CA PRO A 272 19.18 21.94 2.87
C PRO A 272 20.27 20.96 2.40
N ASP A 273 21.17 21.40 1.52
CA ASP A 273 22.24 20.57 0.95
C ASP A 273 23.33 20.23 2.00
N SER A 274 23.30 20.89 3.17
CA SER A 274 24.22 20.61 4.26
C SER A 274 23.84 19.40 5.10
N PHE A 275 22.64 18.86 4.92
CA PHE A 275 22.12 17.75 5.70
C PHE A 275 21.88 16.53 4.82
N ASP A 276 22.41 15.39 5.23
CA ASP A 276 22.00 14.09 4.69
C ASP A 276 20.97 13.50 5.65
N GLU A 277 19.71 13.58 5.27
CA GLU A 277 18.59 13.18 6.12
C GLU A 277 17.51 12.44 5.37
N TRP A 278 16.82 11.58 6.06
CA TRP A 278 15.62 10.92 5.57
C TRP A 278 14.45 11.21 6.50
N ASP A 279 13.56 12.06 6.04
CA ASP A 279 12.30 12.39 6.70
C ASP A 279 11.23 11.38 6.24
N THR A 280 10.98 10.36 7.07
CA THR A 280 9.98 9.33 6.72
C THR A 280 8.56 9.89 6.74
N VAL A 281 8.29 10.98 7.52
CA VAL A 281 6.97 11.62 7.56
C VAL A 281 6.65 12.21 6.20
N ASN A 282 7.56 13.02 5.65
CA ASN A 282 7.40 13.57 4.31
C ASN A 282 7.36 12.49 3.23
N THR A 283 8.19 11.45 3.35
CA THR A 283 8.21 10.33 2.39
C THR A 283 6.87 9.61 2.38
N VAL A 284 6.31 9.27 3.54
CA VAL A 284 4.99 8.62 3.66
C VAL A 284 3.89 9.50 3.10
N ASP A 285 3.94 10.82 3.34
CA ASP A 285 2.96 11.77 2.80
C ASP A 285 3.04 11.89 1.26
N GLN A 286 4.26 11.92 0.71
CA GLN A 286 4.47 11.95 -0.75
C GLN A 286 4.00 10.65 -1.41
N VAL A 287 4.38 9.51 -0.84
CA VAL A 287 3.92 8.19 -1.30
C VAL A 287 2.40 8.07 -1.19
N GLY A 288 1.80 8.58 -0.10
CA GLY A 288 0.35 8.66 0.05
C GLY A 288 -0.32 9.43 -1.08
N LYS A 289 0.19 10.63 -1.43
CA LYS A 289 -0.33 11.42 -2.57
C LYS A 289 -0.20 10.70 -3.91
N ILE A 290 0.88 9.94 -4.11
CA ILE A 290 1.06 9.13 -5.33
C ILE A 290 -0.02 8.05 -5.40
N PHE A 291 -0.31 7.36 -4.28
CA PHE A 291 -1.37 6.36 -4.22
C PHE A 291 -2.76 6.98 -4.46
N ASP A 292 -3.05 8.13 -3.86
CA ASP A 292 -4.32 8.84 -4.08
C ASP A 292 -4.50 9.24 -5.55
N ALA A 293 -3.44 9.72 -6.20
CA ALA A 293 -3.46 10.04 -7.63
C ALA A 293 -3.62 8.78 -8.50
N MET A 294 -2.96 7.67 -8.13
CA MET A 294 -3.10 6.38 -8.81
C MET A 294 -4.53 5.83 -8.69
N ASP A 295 -5.13 5.89 -7.50
CA ASP A 295 -6.50 5.46 -7.26
C ASP A 295 -7.51 6.28 -8.11
N ALA A 296 -7.33 7.60 -8.17
CA ALA A 296 -8.14 8.48 -9.01
C ALA A 296 -7.98 8.15 -10.51
N PHE A 297 -6.75 7.88 -10.95
CA PHE A 297 -6.46 7.48 -12.33
C PHE A 297 -7.11 6.13 -12.67
N LEU A 298 -6.87 5.10 -11.87
CA LEU A 298 -7.42 3.76 -12.09
C LEU A 298 -8.95 3.75 -12.04
N GLY A 299 -9.53 4.51 -11.10
CA GLY A 299 -10.97 4.73 -11.02
C GLY A 299 -11.54 5.38 -12.28
N SER A 300 -10.85 6.39 -12.82
CA SER A 300 -11.24 7.08 -14.04
C SER A 300 -11.22 6.13 -15.26
N VAL A 301 -10.17 5.34 -15.41
CA VAL A 301 -10.05 4.34 -16.48
C VAL A 301 -11.19 3.31 -16.38
N GLY A 302 -11.47 2.84 -15.16
CA GLY A 302 -12.58 1.91 -14.92
C GLY A 302 -13.94 2.51 -15.29
N LEU A 303 -14.21 3.77 -14.94
CA LEU A 303 -15.45 4.47 -15.31
C LEU A 303 -15.60 4.64 -16.82
N VAL A 304 -14.53 5.00 -17.53
CA VAL A 304 -14.53 5.11 -18.99
C VAL A 304 -14.82 3.75 -19.63
N THR A 305 -14.18 2.68 -19.14
CA THR A 305 -14.41 1.30 -19.65
C THR A 305 -15.85 0.85 -19.43
N LEU A 306 -16.42 1.18 -18.27
CA LEU A 306 -17.82 0.90 -17.93
C LEU A 306 -18.78 1.70 -18.85
N GLY A 307 -18.44 2.95 -19.16
CA GLY A 307 -19.17 3.80 -20.11
C GLY A 307 -19.17 3.20 -21.52
N LEU A 308 -18.04 2.69 -21.99
CA LEU A 308 -17.94 1.98 -23.26
C LEU A 308 -18.81 0.71 -23.28
N GLY A 309 -18.84 -0.05 -22.19
CA GLY A 309 -19.74 -1.18 -22.01
C GLY A 309 -21.23 -0.79 -22.09
N ALA A 310 -21.61 0.34 -21.47
CA ALA A 310 -22.96 0.87 -21.52
C ALA A 310 -23.39 1.25 -22.94
N ILE A 311 -22.49 1.89 -23.74
CA ILE A 311 -22.73 2.17 -25.16
C ILE A 311 -22.95 0.89 -25.94
N GLY A 312 -22.21 -0.18 -25.64
CA GLY A 312 -22.41 -1.50 -26.20
C GLY A 312 -23.85 -2.02 -25.99
N ILE A 313 -24.38 -1.91 -24.74
CA ILE A 313 -25.77 -2.30 -24.45
C ILE A 313 -26.77 -1.43 -25.21
N ILE A 314 -26.58 -0.10 -25.24
CA ILE A 314 -27.45 0.79 -25.99
C ILE A 314 -27.58 0.32 -27.46
N ASN A 315 -26.43 0.06 -28.08
CA ASN A 315 -26.41 -0.36 -29.49
C ASN A 315 -27.17 -1.68 -29.73
N ILE A 316 -27.01 -2.65 -28.84
CA ILE A 316 -27.69 -3.93 -28.97
C ILE A 316 -29.17 -3.82 -28.68
N MET A 317 -29.54 -3.06 -27.67
CA MET A 317 -30.96 -2.83 -27.36
C MET A 317 -31.66 -2.07 -28.51
N LEU A 318 -30.97 -1.13 -29.18
CA LEU A 318 -31.52 -0.46 -30.38
C LEU A 318 -31.77 -1.43 -31.53
N VAL A 319 -30.85 -2.37 -31.75
CA VAL A 319 -31.03 -3.42 -32.77
C VAL A 319 -32.17 -4.36 -32.35
N ALA A 320 -32.22 -4.79 -31.07
CA ALA A 320 -33.31 -5.61 -30.59
C ALA A 320 -34.70 -4.95 -30.73
N VAL A 321 -34.79 -3.63 -30.53
CA VAL A 321 -36.00 -2.86 -30.81
C VAL A 321 -36.32 -2.84 -32.28
N ALA A 322 -35.32 -2.69 -33.16
CA ALA A 322 -35.52 -2.70 -34.61
C ALA A 322 -35.99 -4.07 -35.11
N ASP A 323 -35.39 -5.15 -34.62
CA ASP A 323 -35.76 -6.53 -34.97
C ASP A 323 -37.19 -6.89 -34.53
N ARG A 324 -37.68 -6.27 -33.42
CA ARG A 324 -39.03 -6.53 -32.88
C ARG A 324 -40.04 -5.41 -33.17
N THR A 325 -39.78 -4.56 -34.18
CA THR A 325 -40.64 -3.40 -34.50
C THR A 325 -42.08 -3.81 -34.77
N GLN A 326 -42.33 -4.88 -35.56
CA GLN A 326 -43.68 -5.40 -35.86
C GLN A 326 -44.42 -5.91 -34.62
N GLU A 327 -43.71 -6.64 -33.73
CA GLU A 327 -44.29 -7.14 -32.49
C GLU A 327 -44.71 -6.00 -31.55
N ILE A 328 -43.85 -4.95 -31.44
CA ILE A 328 -44.15 -3.73 -30.66
C ILE A 328 -45.37 -3.01 -31.26
N GLY A 329 -45.39 -2.87 -32.58
CA GLY A 329 -46.52 -2.28 -33.30
C GLY A 329 -47.84 -3.01 -33.04
N LEU A 330 -47.83 -4.33 -33.10
CA LEU A 330 -49.00 -5.19 -32.82
C LEU A 330 -49.48 -5.05 -31.39
N ARG A 331 -48.56 -5.06 -30.41
CA ARG A 331 -48.94 -4.86 -28.98
C ARG A 331 -49.58 -3.50 -28.75
N LYS A 332 -49.05 -2.43 -29.38
CA LYS A 332 -49.61 -1.07 -29.29
C LYS A 332 -50.97 -0.98 -29.99
N ALA A 333 -51.13 -1.62 -31.12
CA ALA A 333 -52.43 -1.70 -31.81
C ALA A 333 -53.50 -2.41 -30.99
N LEU A 334 -53.09 -3.38 -30.14
CA LEU A 334 -53.94 -4.10 -29.18
C LEU A 334 -54.13 -3.35 -27.85
N GLY A 335 -53.61 -2.11 -27.71
CA GLY A 335 -53.86 -1.22 -26.58
C GLY A 335 -52.73 -1.16 -25.52
N ALA A 336 -51.56 -1.68 -25.82
CA ALA A 336 -50.43 -1.52 -24.91
C ALA A 336 -49.99 -0.04 -24.77
N THR A 337 -49.83 0.44 -23.54
CA THR A 337 -49.40 1.81 -23.27
C THR A 337 -47.89 2.00 -23.52
N ASN A 338 -47.48 3.24 -23.83
CA ASN A 338 -46.06 3.58 -23.98
C ASN A 338 -45.26 3.25 -22.75
N ALA A 339 -45.84 3.44 -21.55
CA ALA A 339 -45.21 3.12 -20.27
C ALA A 339 -44.97 1.60 -20.12
N SER A 340 -45.90 0.77 -20.56
CA SER A 340 -45.73 -0.70 -20.51
C SER A 340 -44.61 -1.19 -21.42
N ILE A 341 -44.53 -0.69 -22.64
CA ILE A 341 -43.43 -1.00 -23.57
C ILE A 341 -42.10 -0.48 -23.03
N MET A 342 -42.05 0.77 -22.56
CA MET A 342 -40.83 1.35 -21.97
C MET A 342 -40.35 0.53 -20.78
N PHE A 343 -41.25 0.15 -19.88
CA PHE A 343 -40.89 -0.64 -18.70
C PHE A 343 -40.33 -2.01 -19.07
N GLN A 344 -40.92 -2.69 -20.07
CA GLN A 344 -40.46 -4.00 -20.55
C GLN A 344 -39.01 -3.92 -21.06
N PHE A 345 -38.68 -3.00 -21.96
CA PHE A 345 -37.32 -2.86 -22.53
C PHE A 345 -36.32 -2.32 -21.50
N PHE A 346 -36.78 -1.49 -20.57
CA PHE A 346 -35.96 -1.03 -19.45
C PHE A 346 -35.53 -2.19 -18.53
N VAL A 347 -36.47 -3.05 -18.14
CA VAL A 347 -36.20 -4.24 -17.31
C VAL A 347 -35.27 -5.21 -18.04
N GLU A 348 -35.46 -5.38 -19.35
CA GLU A 348 -34.56 -6.21 -20.19
C GLU A 348 -33.14 -5.69 -20.20
N GLY A 349 -32.93 -4.37 -20.38
CA GLY A 349 -31.61 -3.72 -20.32
C GLY A 349 -30.98 -3.76 -18.93
N ALA A 350 -31.75 -3.51 -17.89
CA ALA A 350 -31.33 -3.59 -16.50
C ALA A 350 -30.88 -5.00 -16.12
N PHE A 351 -31.63 -6.01 -16.56
CA PHE A 351 -31.28 -7.42 -16.33
C PHE A 351 -29.94 -7.78 -16.99
N LEU A 352 -29.73 -7.40 -18.26
CA LEU A 352 -28.47 -7.63 -18.96
C LEU A 352 -27.29 -6.96 -18.24
N THR A 353 -27.48 -5.74 -17.77
CA THR A 353 -26.45 -4.99 -17.03
C THR A 353 -26.12 -5.67 -15.71
N LEU A 354 -27.13 -6.07 -14.95
CA LEU A 354 -26.95 -6.77 -13.66
C LEU A 354 -26.25 -8.12 -13.86
N LEU A 355 -26.66 -8.91 -14.84
CA LEU A 355 -26.05 -10.20 -15.13
C LEU A 355 -24.58 -10.04 -15.53
N SER A 356 -24.27 -9.08 -16.41
CA SER A 356 -22.91 -8.78 -16.82
C SER A 356 -22.05 -8.29 -15.66
N GLY A 357 -22.61 -7.41 -14.83
CA GLY A 357 -21.93 -6.89 -13.65
C GLY A 357 -21.62 -7.97 -12.61
N THR A 358 -22.56 -8.86 -12.33
CA THR A 358 -22.34 -9.98 -11.40
C THR A 358 -21.25 -10.94 -11.90
N VAL A 359 -21.21 -11.21 -13.22
CA VAL A 359 -20.12 -12.00 -13.83
C VAL A 359 -18.78 -11.27 -13.67
N GLY A 360 -18.72 -9.96 -13.91
CA GLY A 360 -17.50 -9.17 -13.74
C GLY A 360 -17.00 -9.17 -12.28
N ILE A 361 -17.90 -9.00 -11.31
CA ILE A 361 -17.58 -9.08 -9.87
C ILE A 361 -17.06 -10.49 -9.50
N ALA A 362 -17.74 -11.53 -9.96
CA ALA A 362 -17.37 -12.92 -9.67
C ALA A 362 -15.99 -13.27 -10.24
N LEU A 363 -15.69 -12.83 -11.47
CA LEU A 363 -14.37 -13.01 -12.09
C LEU A 363 -13.28 -12.25 -11.32
N ALA A 364 -13.52 -10.99 -10.92
CA ALA A 364 -12.58 -10.21 -10.13
C ALA A 364 -12.31 -10.86 -8.77
N ALA A 365 -13.36 -11.24 -8.04
CA ALA A 365 -13.24 -11.91 -6.75
C ALA A 365 -12.52 -13.27 -6.86
N GLY A 366 -12.82 -14.04 -7.91
CA GLY A 366 -12.17 -15.32 -8.17
C GLY A 366 -10.68 -15.17 -8.45
N LEU A 367 -10.29 -14.21 -9.30
CA LEU A 367 -8.88 -13.95 -9.60
C LEU A 367 -8.12 -13.41 -8.37
N MET A 368 -8.73 -12.48 -7.60
CA MET A 368 -8.14 -12.00 -6.35
C MET A 368 -7.95 -13.12 -5.33
N ALA A 369 -8.92 -14.04 -5.22
CA ALA A 369 -8.80 -15.20 -4.35
C ALA A 369 -7.67 -16.16 -4.78
N MET A 370 -7.45 -16.33 -6.07
CA MET A 370 -6.32 -17.11 -6.60
C MET A 370 -4.98 -16.42 -6.29
N LEU A 371 -4.91 -15.10 -6.44
CA LEU A 371 -3.70 -14.33 -6.14
C LEU A 371 -3.42 -14.21 -4.64
N ALA A 372 -4.41 -14.38 -3.77
CA ALA A 372 -4.24 -14.34 -2.32
C ALA A 372 -3.27 -15.40 -1.77
N GLY A 373 -3.06 -16.50 -2.49
CA GLY A 373 -2.11 -17.55 -2.14
C GLY A 373 -0.73 -17.41 -2.77
N VAL A 374 -0.53 -16.38 -3.61
CA VAL A 374 0.74 -16.16 -4.32
C VAL A 374 1.55 -15.10 -3.58
N ASP A 375 2.82 -15.41 -3.28
CA ASP A 375 3.75 -14.41 -2.78
C ASP A 375 4.16 -13.48 -3.93
N LEU A 376 3.68 -12.25 -3.89
CA LEU A 376 3.93 -11.22 -4.91
C LEU A 376 5.24 -10.45 -4.66
N GLY A 377 5.98 -10.80 -3.61
CA GLY A 377 7.24 -10.18 -3.22
C GLY A 377 7.09 -9.02 -2.23
N ASP A 378 8.24 -8.48 -1.80
CA ASP A 378 8.30 -7.39 -0.82
C ASP A 378 7.60 -6.12 -1.33
N GLY A 379 6.76 -5.55 -0.49
CA GLY A 379 6.01 -4.32 -0.81
C GLY A 379 4.66 -4.54 -1.50
N PHE A 380 4.26 -5.79 -1.75
CA PHE A 380 2.94 -6.13 -2.29
C PHE A 380 2.16 -7.05 -1.36
N ASP A 381 1.02 -6.59 -0.88
CA ASP A 381 0.02 -7.46 -0.27
C ASP A 381 -0.89 -8.05 -1.36
N PRO A 382 -1.46 -9.24 -1.12
CA PRO A 382 -2.46 -9.78 -2.03
C PRO A 382 -3.60 -8.78 -2.28
N PRO A 383 -4.09 -8.68 -3.53
CA PRO A 383 -5.18 -7.77 -3.87
C PRO A 383 -6.41 -8.10 -3.05
N LYS A 384 -7.06 -7.07 -2.49
CA LYS A 384 -8.26 -7.21 -1.66
C LYS A 384 -9.42 -6.46 -2.27
N LEU A 385 -10.60 -7.03 -2.15
CA LEU A 385 -11.83 -6.35 -2.55
C LEU A 385 -12.12 -5.23 -1.53
N VAL A 386 -11.93 -3.98 -1.95
CA VAL A 386 -12.19 -2.81 -1.12
C VAL A 386 -13.69 -2.49 -1.17
N ALA A 387 -14.34 -2.40 0.00
CA ALA A 387 -15.79 -2.18 0.08
C ALA A 387 -16.25 -0.87 -0.60
N SER A 388 -15.47 0.21 -0.47
CA SER A 388 -15.77 1.49 -1.14
C SER A 388 -15.73 1.38 -2.67
N THR A 389 -14.75 0.65 -3.21
CA THR A 389 -14.63 0.42 -4.65
C THR A 389 -15.72 -0.50 -5.17
N ALA A 390 -16.07 -1.54 -4.42
CA ALA A 390 -17.19 -2.40 -4.75
C ALA A 390 -18.51 -1.61 -4.77
N ALA A 391 -18.73 -0.72 -3.81
CA ALA A 391 -19.89 0.17 -3.79
C ALA A 391 -19.87 1.13 -4.99
N LEU A 392 -18.73 1.74 -5.32
CA LEU A 392 -18.58 2.58 -6.50
C LEU A 392 -18.89 1.82 -7.79
N ALA A 393 -18.39 0.60 -7.93
CA ALA A 393 -18.67 -0.26 -9.09
C ALA A 393 -20.17 -0.57 -9.21
N VAL A 394 -20.84 -0.91 -8.11
CA VAL A 394 -22.29 -1.18 -8.09
C VAL A 394 -23.10 0.07 -8.44
N VAL A 395 -22.76 1.22 -7.88
CA VAL A 395 -23.45 2.50 -8.19
C VAL A 395 -23.23 2.89 -9.66
N SER A 396 -21.99 2.80 -10.15
CA SER A 396 -21.67 3.11 -11.54
C SER A 396 -22.36 2.15 -12.50
N LEU A 397 -22.45 0.86 -12.15
CA LEU A 397 -23.19 -0.15 -12.90
C LEU A 397 -24.70 0.15 -12.94
N ALA A 398 -25.28 0.58 -11.81
CA ALA A 398 -26.68 0.97 -11.75
C ALA A 398 -26.96 2.18 -12.64
N ILE A 399 -26.10 3.20 -12.61
CA ILE A 399 -26.22 4.39 -13.48
C ILE A 399 -26.09 3.98 -14.95
N ALA A 400 -25.07 3.18 -15.27
CA ALA A 400 -24.86 2.66 -16.63
C ALA A 400 -26.08 1.86 -17.13
N GLY A 401 -26.66 1.01 -16.27
CA GLY A 401 -27.85 0.22 -16.56
C GLY A 401 -29.10 1.08 -16.84
N VAL A 402 -29.29 2.13 -16.01
CA VAL A 402 -30.39 3.08 -16.23
C VAL A 402 -30.24 3.82 -17.56
N VAL A 403 -29.05 4.36 -17.83
CA VAL A 403 -28.78 5.10 -19.08
C VAL A 403 -28.89 4.18 -20.29
N ALA A 404 -28.29 3.00 -20.23
CA ALA A 404 -28.28 2.04 -21.31
C ALA A 404 -29.67 1.44 -21.59
N GLY A 405 -30.50 1.27 -20.56
CA GLY A 405 -31.87 0.75 -20.72
C GLY A 405 -32.90 1.81 -21.12
N LEU A 406 -32.78 3.02 -20.59
CA LEU A 406 -33.81 4.07 -20.75
C LEU A 406 -33.89 4.63 -22.19
N TYR A 407 -32.75 4.84 -22.85
CA TYR A 407 -32.71 5.42 -24.20
C TYR A 407 -33.38 4.48 -25.25
N PRO A 408 -33.01 3.20 -25.38
CA PRO A 408 -33.68 2.26 -26.28
C PRO A 408 -35.15 2.03 -25.92
N ALA A 409 -35.47 1.90 -24.63
CA ALA A 409 -36.84 1.71 -24.16
C ALA A 409 -37.76 2.91 -24.56
N ARG A 410 -37.26 4.13 -24.43
CA ARG A 410 -38.01 5.33 -24.91
C ARG A 410 -38.22 5.29 -26.42
N ARG A 411 -37.22 4.88 -27.19
CA ARG A 411 -37.33 4.76 -28.64
C ARG A 411 -38.36 3.69 -29.04
N ALA A 412 -38.36 2.53 -28.36
CA ALA A 412 -39.38 1.49 -28.54
C ALA A 412 -40.80 2.01 -28.21
N ALA A 413 -40.95 2.76 -27.11
CA ALA A 413 -42.23 3.32 -26.69
C ALA A 413 -42.78 4.39 -27.65
N MET A 414 -41.96 5.04 -28.41
CA MET A 414 -42.36 6.11 -29.35
C MET A 414 -42.71 5.58 -30.76
N LEU A 415 -42.53 4.29 -31.05
CA LEU A 415 -42.90 3.70 -32.33
C LEU A 415 -44.41 3.83 -32.59
N GLN A 416 -44.78 4.33 -33.77
CA GLN A 416 -46.19 4.43 -34.20
C GLN A 416 -46.67 3.07 -34.74
N PRO A 417 -47.85 2.55 -34.33
CA PRO A 417 -48.36 1.25 -34.76
C PRO A 417 -48.46 1.15 -36.30
N VAL A 418 -48.89 2.23 -36.95
CA VAL A 418 -49.07 2.26 -38.41
C VAL A 418 -47.75 2.12 -39.16
N GLU A 419 -46.68 2.79 -38.69
CA GLU A 419 -45.33 2.71 -39.29
C GLU A 419 -44.68 1.35 -39.00
N ALA A 420 -44.93 0.80 -37.81
CA ALA A 420 -44.36 -0.48 -37.39
C ALA A 420 -44.94 -1.66 -38.17
N LEU A 421 -46.22 -1.61 -38.58
CA LEU A 421 -46.92 -2.66 -39.34
C LEU A 421 -46.75 -2.49 -40.85
N ARG A 422 -46.31 -1.32 -41.36
CA ARG A 422 -46.10 -1.02 -42.79
C ARG A 422 -44.70 -1.39 -43.30
N LYS A 423 -43.74 -1.66 -42.42
CA LYS A 423 -42.40 -2.13 -42.80
C LYS A 423 -42.49 -3.60 -43.24
N GLU A 424 -42.45 -3.87 -44.55
CA GLU A 424 -42.10 -5.14 -45.13
C GLU A 424 -40.60 -5.46 -44.96
#